data_fae5b1bdee5b99be38b1569cf6179034
#
_entry.id   fae5b1bdee5b99be38b1569cf6179034
#
_cell.length_a   1.000
_cell.length_b   1.000
_cell.length_c   1.000
_cell.angle_alpha   90.00
_cell.angle_beta   90.00
_cell.angle_gamma   90.00
#
_symmetry.space_group_name_H-M   'P 1'
#
loop_
_entity.id
_entity.type
_entity.pdbx_description
1 polymer ?
#
loop_
_entity_poly.entity_id
_entity_poly.type
_entity_poly.pdbx_seq_one_letter_code
_entity_poly.pdbx_strand_id
1 'polypeptide(L)'
;MKTGQRCIVIDAGHGGVDAGTSSADGTAEKDINLAIALNLYDFLNICGIDCKLIREDDTEFYPNGEDRSRSDLYNRLDYVNSIENAVLVSIHQNHFSDSGEWGMQVWYTANVPSSKKLADNILNNTKMFIQPDNTRSNKQSDDSYYILYKASVPSVMVECGFMSNPQEVSNLESSAYRKRLACTITLGITQYLNEGEY
;
A
#
# COMPACT_ATOMS: atom_id res chain seq x y z
N MET A 1 23.14 9.00 8.25
CA MET A 1 21.64 9.04 8.39
C MET A 1 21.32 9.93 9.59
N LYS A 2 20.36 10.83 9.51
CA LYS A 2 19.88 11.59 10.67
C LYS A 2 19.18 10.60 11.59
N THR A 3 19.68 10.40 12.81
CA THR A 3 19.07 9.55 13.83
C THR A 3 17.63 10.02 14.06
N GLY A 4 16.64 9.13 13.84
CA GLY A 4 15.23 9.40 14.05
C GLY A 4 14.38 9.66 12.80
N GLN A 5 14.96 9.68 11.59
CA GLN A 5 14.18 9.83 10.36
C GLN A 5 13.44 8.52 10.03
N ARG A 6 12.14 8.60 9.72
CA ARG A 6 11.33 7.45 9.30
C ARG A 6 11.73 6.99 7.89
N CYS A 7 11.73 5.69 7.67
CA CYS A 7 11.90 5.07 6.36
C CYS A 7 10.54 4.47 5.93
N ILE A 8 10.00 4.92 4.81
CA ILE A 8 8.76 4.38 4.25
C ILE A 8 9.08 3.11 3.46
N VAL A 9 8.59 1.97 3.92
CA VAL A 9 8.70 0.70 3.20
C VAL A 9 7.46 0.50 2.37
N ILE A 10 7.61 0.55 1.06
CA ILE A 10 6.52 0.39 0.09
C ILE A 10 6.47 -1.07 -0.31
N ASP A 11 5.35 -1.71 -0.04
CA ASP A 11 5.06 -3.07 -0.44
C ASP A 11 4.07 -3.06 -1.60
N ALA A 12 4.50 -3.46 -2.79
CA ALA A 12 3.59 -3.74 -3.88
C ALA A 12 3.06 -5.17 -3.69
N GLY A 13 1.82 -5.30 -3.23
CA GLY A 13 1.21 -6.60 -2.93
C GLY A 13 1.27 -7.57 -4.09
N HIS A 14 1.36 -8.89 -3.78
CA HIS A 14 1.50 -9.95 -4.77
C HIS A 14 2.80 -9.87 -5.60
N GLY A 15 2.88 -10.60 -6.72
CA GLY A 15 4.03 -10.58 -7.62
C GLY A 15 4.44 -11.99 -8.07
N GLY A 16 5.16 -12.08 -9.20
CA GLY A 16 5.58 -13.34 -9.77
C GLY A 16 4.41 -14.26 -10.06
N VAL A 17 4.38 -15.44 -9.43
CA VAL A 17 3.31 -16.44 -9.64
C VAL A 17 2.00 -16.05 -8.95
N ASP A 18 2.05 -15.19 -7.92
CA ASP A 18 0.86 -14.69 -7.23
C ASP A 18 0.30 -13.46 -7.96
N ALA A 19 -0.75 -13.65 -8.73
CA ALA A 19 -1.40 -12.58 -9.46
C ALA A 19 -2.26 -11.65 -8.58
N GLY A 20 -2.59 -12.06 -7.34
CA GLY A 20 -3.66 -11.45 -6.56
C GLY A 20 -5.03 -11.72 -7.20
N THR A 21 -5.98 -10.82 -6.99
CA THR A 21 -7.26 -10.86 -7.70
C THR A 21 -7.10 -10.39 -9.16
N SER A 22 -8.11 -10.64 -9.98
CA SER A 22 -8.13 -10.17 -11.36
C SER A 22 -9.49 -9.56 -11.70
N SER A 23 -9.47 -8.58 -12.58
CA SER A 23 -10.68 -8.03 -13.19
C SER A 23 -11.31 -9.01 -14.18
N ALA A 24 -12.52 -8.71 -14.62
CA ALA A 24 -13.26 -9.55 -15.59
C ALA A 24 -12.57 -9.64 -16.97
N ASP A 25 -11.77 -8.66 -17.35
CA ASP A 25 -10.99 -8.63 -18.59
C ASP A 25 -9.57 -9.23 -18.45
N GLY A 26 -9.21 -9.70 -17.25
CA GLY A 26 -7.95 -10.42 -16.99
C GLY A 26 -6.81 -9.54 -16.49
N THR A 27 -7.01 -8.26 -16.21
CA THR A 27 -6.00 -7.39 -15.61
C THR A 27 -5.69 -7.90 -14.21
N ALA A 28 -4.41 -8.18 -13.92
CA ALA A 28 -3.97 -8.72 -12.64
C ALA A 28 -3.73 -7.59 -11.62
N GLU A 29 -4.10 -7.83 -10.37
CA GLU A 29 -3.90 -6.91 -9.25
C GLU A 29 -2.42 -6.55 -9.07
N LYS A 30 -1.52 -7.54 -9.13
CA LYS A 30 -0.07 -7.36 -8.95
C LYS A 30 0.55 -6.29 -9.85
N ASP A 31 0.03 -6.14 -11.08
CA ASP A 31 0.56 -5.18 -12.06
C ASP A 31 0.13 -3.75 -11.73
N ILE A 32 -1.10 -3.58 -11.27
CA ILE A 32 -1.62 -2.30 -10.78
C ILE A 32 -0.90 -1.89 -9.50
N ASN A 33 -0.72 -2.83 -8.56
CA ASN A 33 -0.01 -2.60 -7.29
C ASN A 33 1.42 -2.10 -7.55
N LEU A 34 2.16 -2.79 -8.43
CA LEU A 34 3.52 -2.40 -8.79
C LEU A 34 3.56 -1.01 -9.43
N ALA A 35 2.66 -0.74 -10.38
CA ALA A 35 2.63 0.54 -11.06
C ALA A 35 2.31 1.72 -10.12
N ILE A 36 1.46 1.53 -9.11
CA ILE A 36 1.18 2.56 -8.08
C ILE A 36 2.38 2.69 -7.13
N ALA A 37 2.97 1.57 -6.69
CA ALA A 37 4.11 1.56 -5.77
C ALA A 37 5.34 2.26 -6.37
N LEU A 38 5.65 2.05 -7.65
CA LEU A 38 6.74 2.74 -8.34
C LEU A 38 6.50 4.26 -8.43
N ASN A 39 5.27 4.70 -8.76
CA ASN A 39 4.95 6.12 -8.74
C ASN A 39 5.04 6.72 -7.31
N LEU A 40 4.62 5.97 -6.30
CA LEU A 40 4.72 6.39 -4.89
C LEU A 40 6.19 6.56 -4.48
N TYR A 41 7.04 5.61 -4.85
CA TYR A 41 8.48 5.67 -4.62
C TYR A 41 9.10 6.93 -5.24
N ASP A 42 8.78 7.22 -6.49
CA ASP A 42 9.27 8.42 -7.19
C ASP A 42 8.83 9.70 -6.48
N PHE A 43 7.55 9.82 -6.10
CA PHE A 43 7.05 11.02 -5.42
C PHE A 43 7.65 11.20 -4.02
N LEU A 44 7.84 10.14 -3.25
CA LEU A 44 8.50 10.22 -1.94
C LEU A 44 9.96 10.68 -2.07
N ASN A 45 10.70 10.15 -3.07
CA ASN A 45 12.06 10.61 -3.36
C ASN A 45 12.11 12.08 -3.76
N ILE A 46 11.19 12.55 -4.62
CA ILE A 46 11.10 13.98 -4.99
C ILE A 46 10.84 14.85 -3.75
N CYS A 47 10.06 14.35 -2.79
CA CYS A 47 9.82 15.04 -1.51
C CYS A 47 10.97 14.92 -0.51
N GLY A 48 12.05 14.20 -0.82
CA GLY A 48 13.18 13.97 0.08
C GLY A 48 12.87 13.05 1.27
N ILE A 49 11.84 12.21 1.14
CA ILE A 49 11.44 11.21 2.15
C ILE A 49 12.19 9.91 1.87
N ASP A 50 12.89 9.39 2.90
CA ASP A 50 13.58 8.10 2.80
C ASP A 50 12.58 6.97 2.59
N CYS A 51 12.77 6.18 1.53
CA CYS A 51 11.85 5.10 1.17
C CYS A 51 12.57 3.94 0.48
N LYS A 52 11.95 2.76 0.59
CA LYS A 52 12.41 1.50 -0.01
C LYS A 52 11.23 0.77 -0.62
N LEU A 53 11.46 0.09 -1.76
CA LEU A 53 10.53 -0.87 -2.35
C LEU A 53 10.88 -2.28 -1.87
N ILE A 54 9.86 -3.11 -1.63
CA ILE A 54 10.06 -4.55 -1.40
C ILE A 54 10.34 -5.26 -2.73
N ARG A 55 9.63 -4.88 -3.81
CA ARG A 55 9.92 -5.33 -5.18
C ARG A 55 9.83 -4.17 -6.17
N GLU A 56 10.64 -4.24 -7.22
CA GLU A 56 10.71 -3.22 -8.27
C GLU A 56 10.22 -3.76 -9.63
N ASP A 57 9.96 -5.06 -9.71
CA ASP A 57 9.51 -5.78 -10.90
C ASP A 57 8.45 -6.83 -10.56
N ASP A 58 8.04 -7.65 -11.55
CA ASP A 58 7.06 -8.72 -11.36
C ASP A 58 7.71 -9.98 -10.78
N THR A 59 8.18 -9.88 -9.55
CA THR A 59 8.80 -10.99 -8.80
C THR A 59 8.16 -11.18 -7.43
N GLU A 60 8.33 -12.38 -6.87
CA GLU A 60 8.16 -12.65 -5.45
C GLU A 60 9.40 -12.15 -4.69
N PHE A 61 9.25 -11.85 -3.40
CA PHE A 61 10.34 -11.32 -2.57
C PHE A 61 11.10 -12.41 -1.82
N TYR A 62 12.30 -12.72 -2.32
CA TYR A 62 13.25 -13.66 -1.72
C TYR A 62 14.62 -13.00 -1.54
N PRO A 63 14.86 -12.29 -0.40
CA PRO A 63 16.06 -11.45 -0.21
C PRO A 63 17.38 -12.25 -0.19
N ASN A 64 17.30 -13.57 0.06
CA ASN A 64 18.44 -14.48 0.07
C ASN A 64 18.57 -15.30 -1.23
N GLY A 65 18.05 -14.81 -2.33
CA GLY A 65 18.07 -15.49 -3.62
C GLY A 65 16.92 -16.51 -3.78
N GLU A 66 17.20 -17.66 -4.38
CA GLU A 66 16.17 -18.66 -4.74
C GLU A 66 15.71 -19.56 -3.57
N ASP A 67 16.11 -19.29 -2.33
CA ASP A 67 15.64 -20.06 -1.18
C ASP A 67 14.15 -19.80 -0.92
N ARG A 68 13.31 -20.65 -1.50
CA ARG A 68 11.85 -20.64 -1.36
C ARG A 68 11.35 -21.49 -0.19
N SER A 69 12.21 -21.86 0.76
CA SER A 69 11.82 -22.60 1.96
C SER A 69 10.84 -21.85 2.85
N ARG A 70 10.77 -20.53 2.68
CA ARG A 70 9.88 -19.63 3.39
C ARG A 70 8.98 -18.88 2.42
N SER A 71 7.72 -18.63 2.79
CA SER A 71 6.80 -17.91 1.92
C SER A 71 7.21 -16.45 1.72
N ASP A 72 6.92 -15.91 0.56
CA ASP A 72 7.11 -14.51 0.18
C ASP A 72 6.55 -13.54 1.23
N LEU A 73 5.33 -13.78 1.71
CA LEU A 73 4.67 -12.96 2.72
C LEU A 73 5.46 -12.86 4.04
N TYR A 74 6.05 -13.97 4.49
CA TYR A 74 6.90 -13.96 5.70
C TYR A 74 8.20 -13.20 5.47
N ASN A 75 8.80 -13.31 4.29
CA ASN A 75 10.01 -12.58 3.93
C ASN A 75 9.77 -11.07 3.90
N ARG A 76 8.63 -10.63 3.35
CA ARG A 76 8.22 -9.22 3.35
C ARG A 76 8.08 -8.69 4.78
N LEU A 77 7.39 -9.41 5.65
CA LEU A 77 7.22 -9.03 7.05
C LEU A 77 8.56 -8.91 7.80
N ASP A 78 9.44 -9.90 7.64
CA ASP A 78 10.77 -9.89 8.27
C ASP A 78 11.61 -8.70 7.78
N TYR A 79 11.57 -8.43 6.47
CA TYR A 79 12.26 -7.28 5.89
C TYR A 79 11.76 -5.97 6.49
N VAL A 80 10.45 -5.76 6.55
CA VAL A 80 9.85 -4.57 7.15
C VAL A 80 10.26 -4.41 8.61
N ASN A 81 10.14 -5.46 9.41
CA ASN A 81 10.48 -5.42 10.83
C ASN A 81 11.98 -5.29 11.10
N SER A 82 12.84 -5.56 10.12
CA SER A 82 14.30 -5.40 10.23
C SER A 82 14.78 -3.95 10.00
N ILE A 83 13.95 -3.10 9.41
CA ILE A 83 14.32 -1.73 9.09
C ILE A 83 14.02 -0.82 10.28
N GLU A 84 15.06 -0.16 10.78
CA GLU A 84 14.93 0.79 11.88
C GLU A 84 14.03 1.97 11.47
N ASN A 85 13.10 2.35 12.35
CA ASN A 85 12.13 3.43 12.12
C ASN A 85 11.24 3.24 10.86
N ALA A 86 11.00 2.01 10.43
CA ALA A 86 10.15 1.72 9.29
C ALA A 86 8.70 2.19 9.51
N VAL A 87 8.05 2.53 8.41
CA VAL A 87 6.60 2.69 8.26
C VAL A 87 6.18 1.90 7.03
N LEU A 88 5.33 0.90 7.18
CA LEU A 88 4.86 0.07 6.08
C LEU A 88 3.65 0.70 5.38
N VAL A 89 3.74 0.82 4.06
CA VAL A 89 2.62 1.16 3.18
C VAL A 89 2.49 0.08 2.11
N SER A 90 1.56 -0.86 2.32
CA SER A 90 1.27 -1.95 1.38
C SER A 90 0.18 -1.51 0.40
N ILE A 91 0.41 -1.69 -0.89
CA ILE A 91 -0.47 -1.27 -1.99
C ILE A 91 -1.18 -2.50 -2.55
N HIS A 92 -2.49 -2.46 -2.54
CA HIS A 92 -3.39 -3.51 -2.98
C HIS A 92 -4.59 -2.99 -3.74
N GLN A 93 -5.37 -3.91 -4.34
CA GLN A 93 -6.68 -3.65 -4.91
C GLN A 93 -7.69 -4.60 -4.29
N ASN A 94 -8.85 -4.07 -3.96
CA ASN A 94 -9.94 -4.84 -3.37
C ASN A 94 -10.71 -5.64 -4.43
N HIS A 95 -11.45 -6.64 -3.97
CA HIS A 95 -12.42 -7.37 -4.77
C HIS A 95 -13.64 -7.70 -3.92
N PHE A 96 -14.84 -7.51 -4.47
CA PHE A 96 -16.08 -7.86 -3.79
C PHE A 96 -17.08 -8.49 -4.77
N SER A 97 -18.02 -9.28 -4.24
CA SER A 97 -19.04 -9.94 -5.07
C SER A 97 -20.02 -8.95 -5.73
N ASP A 98 -20.23 -7.78 -5.12
CA ASP A 98 -21.00 -6.68 -5.70
C ASP A 98 -20.07 -5.78 -6.51
N SER A 99 -20.26 -5.75 -7.82
CA SER A 99 -19.50 -4.91 -8.74
C SER A 99 -19.82 -3.41 -8.62
N GLY A 100 -20.79 -3.03 -7.83
CA GLY A 100 -21.11 -1.62 -7.52
C GLY A 100 -20.19 -1.01 -6.45
N GLU A 101 -19.45 -1.83 -5.72
CA GLU A 101 -18.50 -1.36 -4.69
C GLU A 101 -17.32 -0.60 -5.33
N TRP A 102 -16.94 0.54 -4.73
CA TRP A 102 -15.89 1.41 -5.27
C TRP A 102 -15.20 2.26 -4.19
N GLY A 103 -14.08 2.86 -4.56
CA GLY A 103 -13.37 3.84 -3.77
C GLY A 103 -12.31 3.25 -2.84
N MET A 104 -11.25 4.02 -2.60
CA MET A 104 -10.16 3.64 -1.71
C MET A 104 -10.65 3.31 -0.30
N GLN A 105 -10.10 2.25 0.28
CA GLN A 105 -10.22 1.90 1.68
C GLN A 105 -8.84 1.62 2.27
N VAL A 106 -8.57 2.04 3.50
CA VAL A 106 -7.29 1.76 4.14
C VAL A 106 -7.49 0.90 5.37
N TRP A 107 -6.73 -0.19 5.45
CA TRP A 107 -6.63 -1.04 6.62
C TRP A 107 -5.38 -0.66 7.41
N TYR A 108 -5.43 -0.70 8.74
CA TYR A 108 -4.30 -0.36 9.60
C TYR A 108 -4.07 -1.40 10.69
N THR A 109 -2.81 -1.60 11.08
CA THR A 109 -2.50 -2.50 12.20
C THR A 109 -2.97 -1.93 13.53
N ALA A 110 -3.50 -2.81 14.39
CA ALA A 110 -3.83 -2.47 15.77
C ALA A 110 -2.60 -2.39 16.68
N ASN A 111 -1.48 -3.03 16.27
CA ASN A 111 -0.30 -3.18 17.10
C ASN A 111 0.40 -1.85 17.41
N VAL A 112 0.30 -0.90 16.49
CA VAL A 112 0.95 0.42 16.61
C VAL A 112 -0.12 1.51 16.42
N PRO A 113 -0.51 2.22 17.49
CA PRO A 113 -1.64 3.17 17.47
C PRO A 113 -1.53 4.28 16.41
N SER A 114 -0.31 4.74 16.09
CA SER A 114 -0.08 5.76 15.08
C SER A 114 -0.46 5.32 13.65
N SER A 115 -0.64 4.02 13.41
CA SER A 115 -1.08 3.48 12.11
C SER A 115 -2.46 3.98 11.69
N LYS A 116 -3.37 4.17 12.66
CA LYS A 116 -4.68 4.74 12.37
C LYS A 116 -4.58 6.16 11.82
N LYS A 117 -3.68 6.98 12.37
CA LYS A 117 -3.45 8.35 11.91
C LYS A 117 -2.89 8.38 10.50
N LEU A 118 -1.95 7.50 10.18
CA LEU A 118 -1.43 7.34 8.82
C LEU A 118 -2.56 6.97 7.84
N ALA A 119 -3.41 5.99 8.22
CA ALA A 119 -4.56 5.58 7.40
C ALA A 119 -5.56 6.73 7.20
N ASP A 120 -5.89 7.48 8.25
CA ASP A 120 -6.79 8.63 8.19
C ASP A 120 -6.25 9.72 7.23
N ASN A 121 -4.95 10.04 7.32
CA ASN A 121 -4.33 11.04 6.46
C ASN A 121 -4.33 10.61 4.99
N ILE A 122 -4.02 9.34 4.68
CA ILE A 122 -4.04 8.82 3.30
C ILE A 122 -5.46 8.88 2.73
N LEU A 123 -6.45 8.35 3.44
CA LEU A 123 -7.83 8.30 2.95
C LEU A 123 -8.43 9.70 2.79
N ASN A 124 -8.18 10.60 3.75
CA ASN A 124 -8.71 11.97 3.71
C ASN A 124 -8.13 12.77 2.53
N ASN A 125 -6.83 12.65 2.26
CA ASN A 125 -6.23 13.30 1.08
C ASN A 125 -6.79 12.71 -0.22
N THR A 126 -7.00 11.40 -0.30
CA THR A 126 -7.61 10.77 -1.48
C THR A 126 -9.05 11.26 -1.70
N LYS A 127 -9.86 11.32 -0.65
CA LYS A 127 -11.22 11.89 -0.72
C LYS A 127 -11.20 13.35 -1.18
N MET A 128 -10.33 14.14 -0.60
CA MET A 128 -10.26 15.58 -0.89
C MET A 128 -9.92 15.87 -2.37
N PHE A 129 -9.01 15.10 -2.96
CA PHE A 129 -8.43 15.48 -4.25
C PHE A 129 -8.91 14.64 -5.44
N ILE A 130 -9.34 13.38 -5.23
CA ILE A 130 -9.68 12.49 -6.34
C ILE A 130 -10.96 11.68 -6.17
N GLN A 131 -11.46 11.51 -4.93
CA GLN A 131 -12.65 10.71 -4.64
C GLN A 131 -13.58 11.42 -3.65
N PRO A 132 -14.13 12.62 -3.98
CA PRO A 132 -14.90 13.41 -3.02
C PRO A 132 -16.18 12.73 -2.52
N ASP A 133 -16.74 11.83 -3.33
CA ASP A 133 -17.95 11.08 -2.99
C ASP A 133 -17.66 9.72 -2.29
N ASN A 134 -16.40 9.41 -2.03
CA ASN A 134 -16.01 8.20 -1.32
C ASN A 134 -16.46 8.26 0.16
N THR A 135 -17.42 7.44 0.54
CA THR A 135 -17.99 7.38 1.90
C THR A 135 -17.31 6.36 2.80
N ARG A 136 -16.32 5.60 2.30
CA ARG A 136 -15.63 4.57 3.09
C ARG A 136 -14.88 5.16 4.27
N SER A 137 -14.72 4.35 5.32
CA SER A 137 -13.88 4.66 6.47
C SER A 137 -12.73 3.65 6.58
N ASN A 138 -11.64 4.05 7.21
CA ASN A 138 -10.55 3.14 7.53
C ASN A 138 -11.01 2.02 8.46
N LYS A 139 -10.37 0.88 8.35
CA LYS A 139 -10.68 -0.30 9.16
C LYS A 139 -9.41 -0.81 9.87
N GLN A 140 -9.60 -1.23 11.11
CA GLN A 140 -8.58 -1.98 11.81
C GLN A 140 -8.49 -3.38 11.22
N SER A 141 -7.27 -3.85 10.92
CA SER A 141 -7.04 -5.20 10.42
C SER A 141 -7.22 -6.24 11.53
N ASP A 142 -7.62 -7.41 11.13
CA ASP A 142 -7.63 -8.63 11.94
C ASP A 142 -6.51 -9.60 11.47
N ASP A 143 -6.59 -10.85 11.87
CA ASP A 143 -5.61 -11.89 11.55
C ASP A 143 -5.65 -12.37 10.08
N SER A 144 -6.67 -12.00 9.32
CA SER A 144 -6.76 -12.27 7.87
C SER A 144 -5.75 -11.46 7.06
N TYR A 145 -5.30 -10.32 7.59
CA TYR A 145 -4.25 -9.48 7.00
C TYR A 145 -2.90 -9.73 7.68
N TYR A 146 -2.30 -10.88 7.42
CA TYR A 146 -1.14 -11.37 8.17
C TYR A 146 0.00 -10.35 8.32
N ILE A 147 0.35 -9.61 7.25
CA ILE A 147 1.44 -8.62 7.30
C ILE A 147 1.12 -7.49 8.27
N LEU A 148 -0.12 -7.00 8.30
CA LEU A 148 -0.56 -5.97 9.25
C LEU A 148 -0.70 -6.56 10.66
N TYR A 149 -1.24 -7.78 10.78
CA TYR A 149 -1.47 -8.44 12.06
C TYR A 149 -0.15 -8.70 12.82
N LYS A 150 0.95 -8.95 12.10
CA LYS A 150 2.27 -9.25 12.68
C LYS A 150 3.26 -8.09 12.61
N ALA A 151 2.94 -6.99 11.95
CA ALA A 151 3.84 -5.83 11.87
C ALA A 151 4.09 -5.24 13.27
N SER A 152 5.35 -4.94 13.56
CA SER A 152 5.81 -4.27 14.78
C SER A 152 6.07 -2.77 14.58
N VAL A 153 5.82 -2.26 13.38
CA VAL A 153 6.00 -0.87 12.96
C VAL A 153 4.66 -0.27 12.53
N PRO A 154 4.52 1.07 12.47
CA PRO A 154 3.32 1.69 11.90
C PRO A 154 3.04 1.13 10.51
N SER A 155 1.84 0.58 10.28
CA SER A 155 1.56 -0.19 9.07
C SER A 155 0.15 0.02 8.57
N VAL A 156 0.03 0.21 7.26
CA VAL A 156 -1.24 0.31 6.54
C VAL A 156 -1.23 -0.53 5.27
N MET A 157 -2.41 -0.99 4.86
CA MET A 157 -2.67 -1.56 3.55
C MET A 157 -3.70 -0.67 2.84
N VAL A 158 -3.32 -0.16 1.69
CA VAL A 158 -4.12 0.76 0.90
C VAL A 158 -4.77 -0.02 -0.23
N GLU A 159 -6.06 -0.28 -0.09
CA GLU A 159 -6.92 -0.83 -1.14
C GLU A 159 -7.35 0.32 -2.05
N CYS A 160 -6.63 0.51 -3.15
CA CYS A 160 -6.74 1.72 -3.98
C CYS A 160 -8.06 1.82 -4.76
N GLY A 161 -8.70 0.67 -5.04
CA GLY A 161 -9.98 0.55 -5.74
C GLY A 161 -10.41 -0.91 -5.82
N PHE A 162 -11.45 -1.20 -6.58
CA PHE A 162 -12.08 -2.54 -6.67
C PHE A 162 -11.90 -3.15 -8.05
N MET A 163 -11.19 -4.29 -8.13
CA MET A 163 -11.01 -5.06 -9.37
C MET A 163 -12.31 -5.70 -9.88
N SER A 164 -13.33 -5.79 -9.02
CA SER A 164 -14.68 -6.25 -9.38
C SER A 164 -15.53 -5.16 -10.04
N ASN A 165 -15.13 -3.88 -9.99
CA ASN A 165 -15.88 -2.77 -10.55
C ASN A 165 -15.24 -2.33 -11.89
N PRO A 166 -15.95 -2.47 -13.04
CA PRO A 166 -15.39 -2.12 -14.35
C PRO A 166 -14.94 -0.67 -14.49
N GLN A 167 -15.64 0.28 -13.84
CA GLN A 167 -15.25 1.69 -13.90
C GLN A 167 -13.97 1.95 -13.10
N GLU A 168 -13.80 1.29 -11.95
CA GLU A 168 -12.58 1.37 -11.17
C GLU A 168 -11.40 0.73 -11.91
N VAL A 169 -11.60 -0.43 -12.54
CA VAL A 169 -10.58 -1.08 -13.38
C VAL A 169 -10.11 -0.13 -14.48
N SER A 170 -11.02 0.47 -15.23
CA SER A 170 -10.68 1.45 -16.26
C SER A 170 -9.87 2.64 -15.72
N ASN A 171 -10.19 3.12 -14.53
CA ASN A 171 -9.42 4.17 -13.85
C ASN A 171 -8.03 3.64 -13.44
N LEU A 172 -7.96 2.47 -12.82
CA LEU A 172 -6.72 1.86 -12.33
C LEU A 172 -5.74 1.51 -13.46
N GLU A 173 -6.23 1.19 -14.66
CA GLU A 173 -5.42 1.00 -15.85
C GLU A 173 -4.86 2.32 -16.40
N SER A 174 -5.47 3.44 -16.09
CA SER A 174 -4.98 4.76 -16.50
C SER A 174 -3.72 5.16 -15.72
N SER A 175 -2.61 5.36 -16.43
CA SER A 175 -1.36 5.87 -15.83
C SER A 175 -1.56 7.20 -15.12
N ALA A 176 -2.40 8.08 -15.65
CA ALA A 176 -2.69 9.36 -15.04
C ALA A 176 -3.43 9.20 -13.70
N TYR A 177 -4.37 8.25 -13.59
CA TYR A 177 -5.09 7.99 -12.35
C TYR A 177 -4.18 7.35 -11.29
N ARG A 178 -3.34 6.36 -11.67
CA ARG A 178 -2.35 5.77 -10.75
C ARG A 178 -1.38 6.82 -10.19
N LYS A 179 -0.93 7.77 -10.99
CA LYS A 179 -0.11 8.90 -10.52
C LYS A 179 -0.86 9.79 -9.53
N ARG A 180 -2.13 10.07 -9.78
CA ARG A 180 -2.96 10.83 -8.83
C ARG A 180 -3.13 10.09 -7.50
N LEU A 181 -3.39 8.77 -7.53
CA LEU A 181 -3.42 7.93 -6.33
C LEU A 181 -2.11 8.00 -5.55
N ALA A 182 -0.98 7.75 -6.21
CA ALA A 182 0.33 7.82 -5.60
C ALA A 182 0.61 9.22 -4.99
N CYS A 183 0.19 10.29 -5.67
CA CYS A 183 0.32 11.66 -5.15
C CYS A 183 -0.50 11.85 -3.87
N THR A 184 -1.76 11.43 -3.81
CA THR A 184 -2.60 11.58 -2.60
C THR A 184 -2.09 10.72 -1.44
N ILE A 185 -1.55 9.53 -1.72
CA ILE A 185 -0.88 8.69 -0.72
C ILE A 185 0.37 9.40 -0.18
N THR A 186 1.19 9.99 -1.07
CA THR A 186 2.37 10.78 -0.67
C THR A 186 1.99 11.96 0.23
N LEU A 187 0.92 12.69 -0.09
CA LEU A 187 0.43 13.78 0.75
C LEU A 187 0.02 13.30 2.14
N GLY A 188 -0.69 12.16 2.21
CA GLY A 188 -1.09 11.55 3.49
C GLY A 188 0.12 11.12 4.33
N ILE A 189 1.13 10.51 3.71
CA ILE A 189 2.40 10.13 4.38
C ILE A 189 3.14 11.38 4.86
N THR A 190 3.27 12.39 4.01
CA THR A 190 3.95 13.65 4.36
C THR A 190 3.27 14.33 5.55
N GLN A 191 1.95 14.38 5.56
CA GLN A 191 1.17 14.91 6.67
C GLN A 191 1.43 14.11 7.94
N TYR A 192 1.38 12.78 7.89
CA TYR A 192 1.69 11.91 9.02
C TYR A 192 3.08 12.15 9.60
N LEU A 193 4.11 12.27 8.74
CA LEU A 193 5.48 12.53 9.17
C LEU A 193 5.68 13.89 9.82
N ASN A 194 4.93 14.92 9.38
CA ASN A 194 5.03 16.29 9.91
C ASN A 194 4.27 16.47 11.23
N GLU A 195 3.26 15.66 11.50
CA GLU A 195 2.45 15.77 12.71
C GLU A 195 3.11 15.21 13.99
N GLY A 196 4.21 14.48 13.86
CA GLY A 196 5.25 14.30 14.90
C GLY A 196 4.88 13.54 16.18
N GLU A 197 3.74 12.91 16.28
CA GLU A 197 3.37 12.03 17.41
C GLU A 197 3.56 10.56 17.02
N TYR A 198 4.70 9.98 17.42
CA TYR A 198 5.05 8.58 17.16
C TYR A 198 5.10 7.75 18.43
#